data_a3c3d59702aec562d8563f8138c7a72b
#
_entry.id   a3c3d59702aec562d8563f8138c7a72b
#
_cell.length_a   1.000
_cell.length_b   1.000
_cell.length_c   1.000
_cell.angle_alpha   90.00
_cell.angle_beta   90.00
_cell.angle_gamma   90.00
#
_symmetry.space_group_name_H-M   'P 1'
#
loop_
_entity.id
_entity.type
_entity.pdbx_description
1 polymer ?
#
loop_
_entity_poly.entity_id
_entity_poly.type
_entity_poly.pdbx_seq_one_letter_code
_entity_poly.pdbx_strand_id
1 'polypeptide(L)'
;PPRSTLFPYTTLFRSMIKLARRLGVSSLHVTFPTEAEWKRLGKHGLLLRTGQQFHWHNRGYESFDDFLADLNSRKRKAIRKERAAVAKHGLHIRALSGADITEAHWDAFYRFYRGTSDKKWGASYLNREFFSLLGERMGESVVLIIAEDGDRPVAGALNLAGRDTLFGRNWGSEADYKFLHFEACYYQAIDYAIAHRLEWVEAGAQGPHKVQRGYLPRLTYSAHWIADPGLKSAVERFIASERREIDYQMKMILARSPFRRDQC
;
A
#
# COMPACT_ATOMS: atom_id res chain seq x y z
N PRO A 1 6.46 -20.04 15.28
CA PRO A 1 5.25 -20.86 15.31
C PRO A 1 5.46 -22.13 14.50
N PRO A 2 4.93 -23.29 14.96
CA PRO A 2 5.09 -24.55 14.23
C PRO A 2 4.48 -24.40 12.85
N ARG A 3 5.26 -24.77 11.83
CA ARG A 3 4.77 -24.89 10.46
C ARG A 3 3.61 -25.87 10.48
N SER A 4 2.39 -25.39 10.26
CA SER A 4 1.23 -26.24 10.07
C SER A 4 1.45 -27.10 8.82
N THR A 5 1.86 -28.33 9.02
CA THR A 5 2.11 -29.35 7.98
C THR A 5 0.81 -30.03 7.53
N LEU A 6 -0.36 -29.53 7.95
CA LEU A 6 -1.63 -30.24 7.78
C LEU A 6 -2.20 -30.24 6.37
N PHE A 7 -1.79 -29.33 5.48
CA PHE A 7 -2.17 -29.39 4.06
C PHE A 7 -1.01 -28.91 3.19
N PRO A 8 -0.42 -29.76 2.35
CA PRO A 8 0.53 -29.30 1.33
C PRO A 8 -0.15 -28.25 0.45
N TYR A 9 0.49 -27.11 0.20
CA TYR A 9 -0.02 -26.03 -0.69
C TYR A 9 -0.55 -26.56 -2.03
N THR A 10 0.02 -27.64 -2.55
CA THR A 10 -0.42 -28.35 -3.75
C THR A 10 -1.86 -28.87 -3.64
N THR A 11 -2.24 -29.42 -2.50
CA THR A 11 -3.61 -29.90 -2.24
C THR A 11 -4.57 -28.73 -2.16
N LEU A 12 -4.19 -27.63 -1.49
CA LEU A 12 -5.00 -26.41 -1.39
C LEU A 12 -5.32 -25.85 -2.78
N PHE A 13 -4.33 -25.62 -3.62
CA PHE A 13 -4.52 -25.01 -4.94
C PHE A 13 -5.39 -25.87 -5.87
N ARG A 14 -5.19 -27.19 -5.87
CA ARG A 14 -6.05 -28.12 -6.61
C ARG A 14 -7.49 -28.11 -6.10
N SER A 15 -7.67 -28.03 -4.78
CA SER A 15 -9.00 -27.97 -4.16
C SER A 15 -9.72 -26.68 -4.49
N MET A 16 -9.03 -25.54 -4.51
CA MET A 16 -9.59 -24.25 -4.91
C MET A 16 -10.11 -24.30 -6.37
N ILE A 17 -9.32 -24.86 -7.31
CA ILE A 17 -9.76 -25.00 -8.71
C ILE A 17 -10.95 -25.98 -8.84
N LYS A 18 -10.91 -27.11 -8.11
CA LYS A 18 -12.03 -28.05 -8.08
C LYS A 18 -13.31 -27.39 -7.54
N LEU A 19 -13.18 -26.62 -6.48
CA LEU A 19 -14.31 -25.89 -5.90
C LEU A 19 -14.84 -24.84 -6.88
N ALA A 20 -13.97 -24.06 -7.51
CA ALA A 20 -14.33 -23.08 -8.53
C ALA A 20 -15.15 -23.71 -9.68
N ARG A 21 -14.69 -24.87 -10.18
CA ARG A 21 -15.43 -25.64 -11.21
C ARG A 21 -16.77 -26.14 -10.71
N ARG A 22 -16.82 -26.68 -9.47
CA ARG A 22 -18.07 -27.17 -8.86
C ARG A 22 -19.10 -26.06 -8.66
N LEU A 23 -18.65 -24.86 -8.29
CA LEU A 23 -19.49 -23.67 -8.10
C LEU A 23 -19.86 -22.99 -9.42
N GLY A 24 -19.33 -23.43 -10.56
CA GLY A 24 -19.61 -22.81 -11.86
C GLY A 24 -19.09 -21.39 -12.00
N VAL A 25 -18.09 -20.97 -11.20
CA VAL A 25 -17.52 -19.63 -11.32
C VAL A 25 -16.61 -19.53 -12.53
N SER A 26 -16.57 -18.36 -13.16
CA SER A 26 -15.80 -18.12 -14.39
C SER A 26 -14.30 -18.01 -14.17
N SER A 27 -13.85 -17.65 -12.95
CA SER A 27 -12.44 -17.45 -12.63
C SER A 27 -12.15 -17.59 -11.14
N LEU A 28 -10.86 -17.79 -10.82
CA LEU A 28 -10.29 -17.76 -9.48
C LEU A 28 -9.04 -16.90 -9.49
N HIS A 29 -8.91 -16.00 -8.53
CA HIS A 29 -7.78 -15.08 -8.44
C HIS A 29 -7.11 -15.19 -7.08
N VAL A 30 -5.79 -15.30 -7.09
CA VAL A 30 -4.93 -15.22 -5.89
C VAL A 30 -4.10 -13.95 -6.05
N THR A 31 -4.29 -12.98 -5.16
CA THR A 31 -3.62 -11.70 -5.18
C THR A 31 -2.59 -11.60 -4.07
N PHE A 32 -1.44 -11.00 -4.37
CA PHE A 32 -0.33 -10.80 -3.45
C PHE A 32 0.23 -12.07 -2.78
N PRO A 33 0.33 -13.22 -3.50
CA PRO A 33 1.11 -14.33 -2.97
C PRO A 33 2.59 -13.94 -2.94
N THR A 34 3.37 -14.64 -2.11
CA THR A 34 4.82 -14.57 -2.21
C THR A 34 5.31 -15.09 -3.56
N GLU A 35 6.50 -14.70 -4.00
CA GLU A 35 7.08 -15.18 -5.26
C GLU A 35 7.16 -16.71 -5.31
N ALA A 36 7.51 -17.36 -4.18
CA ALA A 36 7.59 -18.81 -4.07
C ALA A 36 6.21 -19.48 -4.26
N GLU A 37 5.15 -18.92 -3.66
CA GLU A 37 3.78 -19.40 -3.83
C GLU A 37 3.29 -19.16 -5.27
N TRP A 38 3.57 -17.98 -5.82
CA TRP A 38 3.24 -17.63 -7.20
C TRP A 38 3.84 -18.63 -8.21
N LYS A 39 5.13 -18.96 -8.08
CA LYS A 39 5.77 -19.98 -8.91
C LYS A 39 5.12 -21.36 -8.76
N ARG A 40 4.68 -21.72 -7.53
CA ARG A 40 3.95 -22.98 -7.29
C ARG A 40 2.56 -22.96 -7.94
N LEU A 41 1.82 -21.84 -7.85
CA LEU A 41 0.53 -21.67 -8.50
C LEU A 41 0.62 -21.90 -10.01
N GLY A 42 1.68 -21.40 -10.65
CA GLY A 42 1.93 -21.63 -12.08
C GLY A 42 2.11 -23.12 -12.44
N LYS A 43 2.76 -23.92 -11.57
CA LYS A 43 2.88 -25.37 -11.77
C LYS A 43 1.52 -26.11 -11.72
N HIS A 44 0.49 -25.45 -11.20
CA HIS A 44 -0.90 -25.95 -11.17
C HIS A 44 -1.79 -25.36 -12.25
N GLY A 45 -1.21 -24.70 -13.26
CA GLY A 45 -1.91 -24.22 -14.45
C GLY A 45 -2.61 -22.89 -14.30
N LEU A 46 -2.31 -22.12 -13.23
CA LEU A 46 -2.77 -20.72 -13.14
C LEU A 46 -1.88 -19.83 -14.01
N LEU A 47 -2.48 -18.83 -14.62
CA LEU A 47 -1.78 -17.77 -15.34
C LEU A 47 -1.05 -16.88 -14.32
N LEU A 48 0.21 -16.64 -14.56
CA LEU A 48 1.10 -15.89 -13.66
C LEU A 48 1.25 -14.45 -14.13
N ARG A 49 0.69 -13.51 -13.38
CA ARG A 49 0.79 -12.08 -13.66
C ARG A 49 1.71 -11.39 -12.66
N THR A 50 2.53 -10.47 -13.13
CA THR A 50 3.29 -9.53 -12.31
C THR A 50 2.63 -8.15 -12.39
N GLY A 51 2.66 -7.42 -11.28
CA GLY A 51 2.32 -6.01 -11.20
C GLY A 51 3.45 -5.25 -10.53
N GLN A 52 3.24 -3.97 -10.26
CA GLN A 52 4.18 -3.18 -9.46
C GLN A 52 3.44 -2.33 -8.43
N GLN A 53 4.08 -2.14 -7.29
CA GLN A 53 3.69 -1.17 -6.27
C GLN A 53 4.92 -0.39 -5.81
N PHE A 54 4.70 0.74 -5.14
CA PHE A 54 5.76 1.58 -4.60
C PHE A 54 5.92 1.31 -3.12
N HIS A 55 7.11 0.86 -2.70
CA HIS A 55 7.44 0.57 -1.32
C HIS A 55 8.64 1.42 -0.89
N TRP A 56 8.59 1.92 0.33
CA TRP A 56 9.75 2.45 1.02
C TRP A 56 10.36 1.34 1.88
N HIS A 57 11.70 1.27 1.90
CA HIS A 57 12.46 0.27 2.64
C HIS A 57 13.26 0.95 3.74
N ASN A 58 13.07 0.52 4.98
CA ASN A 58 13.91 0.92 6.10
C ASN A 58 15.24 0.17 6.01
N ARG A 59 16.30 0.90 5.68
CA ARG A 59 17.67 0.36 5.57
C ARG A 59 18.42 0.42 6.92
N GLY A 60 17.70 0.41 8.03
CA GLY A 60 18.25 0.57 9.37
C GLY A 60 18.31 2.02 9.82
N TYR A 61 17.45 2.89 9.26
CA TYR A 61 17.36 4.28 9.71
C TYR A 61 16.83 4.35 11.14
N GLU A 62 17.48 5.16 11.97
CA GLU A 62 17.08 5.46 13.35
C GLU A 62 16.26 6.75 13.44
N SER A 63 16.34 7.59 12.41
CA SER A 63 15.62 8.85 12.30
C SER A 63 15.19 9.15 10.85
N PHE A 64 14.25 10.07 10.70
CA PHE A 64 13.89 10.59 9.37
C PHE A 64 15.06 11.35 8.71
N ASP A 65 15.93 11.98 9.50
CA ASP A 65 17.11 12.65 8.98
C ASP A 65 18.17 11.67 8.44
N ASP A 66 18.28 10.45 9.00
CA ASP A 66 19.13 9.39 8.44
C ASP A 66 18.59 8.96 7.06
N PHE A 67 17.28 8.75 6.96
CA PHE A 67 16.66 8.50 5.65
C PHE A 67 16.92 9.65 4.67
N LEU A 68 16.78 10.90 5.09
CA LEU A 68 17.08 12.05 4.24
C LEU A 68 18.56 12.10 3.85
N ALA A 69 19.46 11.71 4.74
CA ALA A 69 20.90 11.66 4.45
C ALA A 69 21.25 10.69 3.33
N ASP A 70 20.48 9.61 3.17
CA ASP A 70 20.66 8.63 2.11
C ASP A 70 20.18 9.13 0.73
N LEU A 71 19.37 10.19 0.68
CA LEU A 71 18.91 10.80 -0.54
C LEU A 71 19.92 11.77 -1.14
N ASN A 72 19.86 11.97 -2.48
CA ASN A 72 20.62 13.03 -3.12
C ASN A 72 20.19 14.43 -2.60
N SER A 73 21.09 15.40 -2.66
CA SER A 73 20.91 16.74 -2.05
C SER A 73 19.66 17.46 -2.53
N ARG A 74 19.30 17.31 -3.83
CA ARG A 74 18.13 17.96 -4.43
C ARG A 74 16.83 17.41 -3.82
N LYS A 75 16.72 16.08 -3.65
CA LYS A 75 15.52 15.43 -3.12
C LYS A 75 15.38 15.68 -1.62
N ARG A 76 16.47 15.59 -0.87
CA ARG A 76 16.51 15.95 0.55
C ARG A 76 16.02 17.38 0.78
N LYS A 77 16.53 18.36 0.01
CA LYS A 77 16.06 19.76 0.12
C LYS A 77 14.58 19.91 -0.21
N ALA A 78 14.08 19.19 -1.23
CA ALA A 78 12.67 19.23 -1.62
C ALA A 78 11.77 18.71 -0.50
N ILE A 79 12.08 17.55 0.08
CA ILE A 79 11.29 16.96 1.18
C ILE A 79 11.28 17.86 2.40
N ARG A 80 12.44 18.40 2.82
CA ARG A 80 12.49 19.37 3.93
C ARG A 80 11.63 20.61 3.68
N LYS A 81 11.63 21.12 2.45
CA LYS A 81 10.77 22.25 2.05
C LYS A 81 9.28 21.91 2.11
N GLU A 82 8.89 20.70 1.68
CA GLU A 82 7.51 20.22 1.74
C GLU A 82 7.03 20.12 3.20
N ARG A 83 7.80 19.46 4.08
CA ARG A 83 7.48 19.33 5.52
C ARG A 83 7.42 20.70 6.21
N ALA A 84 8.40 21.58 5.94
CA ALA A 84 8.39 22.94 6.47
C ALA A 84 7.18 23.78 5.99
N ALA A 85 6.69 23.53 4.78
CA ALA A 85 5.48 24.19 4.28
C ALA A 85 4.22 23.68 5.00
N VAL A 86 4.13 22.39 5.30
CA VAL A 86 3.02 21.82 6.08
C VAL A 86 3.03 22.36 7.50
N ALA A 87 4.19 22.44 8.15
CA ALA A 87 4.31 22.98 9.51
C ALA A 87 3.79 24.43 9.63
N LYS A 88 3.89 25.23 8.54
CA LYS A 88 3.36 26.61 8.51
C LYS A 88 1.83 26.70 8.53
N HIS A 89 1.12 25.61 8.24
CA HIS A 89 -0.34 25.58 8.36
C HIS A 89 -0.82 25.53 9.80
N GLY A 90 0.07 25.27 10.78
CA GLY A 90 -0.29 25.18 12.19
C GLY A 90 -1.09 23.91 12.55
N LEU A 91 -1.15 22.94 11.66
CA LEU A 91 -1.88 21.70 11.88
C LEU A 91 -1.15 20.80 12.88
N HIS A 92 -1.91 20.20 13.80
CA HIS A 92 -1.42 19.12 14.65
C HIS A 92 -1.59 17.78 13.93
N ILE A 93 -0.49 17.09 13.64
CA ILE A 93 -0.52 15.82 12.92
C ILE A 93 0.02 14.73 13.82
N ARG A 94 -0.76 13.65 14.00
CA ARG A 94 -0.41 12.53 14.88
C ARG A 94 -0.87 11.19 14.32
N ALA A 95 -0.18 10.13 14.68
CA ALA A 95 -0.58 8.76 14.42
C ALA A 95 -1.32 8.20 15.64
N LEU A 96 -2.52 7.69 15.42
CA LEU A 96 -3.38 7.06 16.43
C LEU A 96 -3.48 5.56 16.16
N SER A 97 -3.53 4.75 17.20
CA SER A 97 -3.77 3.31 17.10
C SER A 97 -4.52 2.79 18.33
N GLY A 98 -5.11 1.60 18.23
CA GLY A 98 -5.82 0.97 19.34
C GLY A 98 -6.89 1.85 19.94
N ALA A 99 -6.85 2.01 21.27
CA ALA A 99 -7.84 2.76 22.05
C ALA A 99 -7.78 4.30 21.82
N ASP A 100 -6.71 4.83 21.20
CA ASP A 100 -6.62 6.26 20.90
C ASP A 100 -7.55 6.66 19.75
N ILE A 101 -8.02 5.69 18.95
CA ILE A 101 -8.95 5.93 17.85
C ILE A 101 -10.38 5.86 18.38
N THR A 102 -11.02 7.01 18.52
CA THR A 102 -12.41 7.13 18.98
C THR A 102 -13.41 7.07 17.82
N GLU A 103 -14.71 6.90 18.15
CA GLU A 103 -15.78 6.98 17.13
C GLU A 103 -15.82 8.35 16.43
N ALA A 104 -15.47 9.44 17.12
CA ALA A 104 -15.38 10.76 16.51
C ALA A 104 -14.27 10.82 15.43
N HIS A 105 -13.14 10.12 15.63
CA HIS A 105 -12.10 10.00 14.60
C HIS A 105 -12.61 9.21 13.40
N TRP A 106 -13.40 8.13 13.62
CA TRP A 106 -14.00 7.37 12.53
C TRP A 106 -15.05 8.16 11.75
N ASP A 107 -15.85 8.98 12.43
CA ASP A 107 -16.81 9.89 11.77
C ASP A 107 -16.10 10.89 10.87
N ALA A 108 -15.02 11.51 11.37
CA ALA A 108 -14.22 12.44 10.60
C ALA A 108 -13.57 11.73 9.39
N PHE A 109 -12.92 10.59 9.64
CA PHE A 109 -12.23 9.86 8.57
C PHE A 109 -13.20 9.34 7.50
N TYR A 110 -14.41 8.90 7.87
CA TYR A 110 -15.43 8.48 6.91
C TYR A 110 -15.88 9.63 6.01
N ARG A 111 -16.05 10.86 6.55
CA ARG A 111 -16.32 12.05 5.71
C ARG A 111 -15.19 12.30 4.71
N PHE A 112 -13.91 12.21 5.14
CA PHE A 112 -12.75 12.37 4.27
C PHE A 112 -12.68 11.31 3.18
N TYR A 113 -12.93 10.04 3.55
CA TYR A 113 -12.96 8.91 2.64
C TYR A 113 -14.03 9.09 1.56
N ARG A 114 -15.26 9.45 1.97
CA ARG A 114 -16.36 9.72 1.04
C ARG A 114 -16.01 10.86 0.08
N GLY A 115 -15.58 12.00 0.61
CA GLY A 115 -15.22 13.15 -0.22
C GLY A 115 -14.14 12.87 -1.27
N THR A 116 -13.20 11.96 -0.97
CA THR A 116 -12.19 11.51 -1.93
C THR A 116 -12.75 10.50 -2.93
N SER A 117 -13.59 9.57 -2.50
CA SER A 117 -14.20 8.55 -3.35
C SER A 117 -15.18 9.15 -4.34
N ASP A 118 -16.04 10.05 -3.89
CA ASP A 118 -17.04 10.73 -4.72
C ASP A 118 -16.39 11.55 -5.86
N LYS A 119 -15.24 12.17 -5.58
CA LYS A 119 -14.45 12.90 -6.60
C LYS A 119 -13.81 12.00 -7.65
N LYS A 120 -13.47 10.75 -7.31
CA LYS A 120 -12.69 9.87 -8.19
C LYS A 120 -13.50 8.76 -8.85
N TRP A 121 -14.45 8.17 -8.14
CA TRP A 121 -15.09 6.90 -8.50
C TRP A 121 -16.62 6.94 -8.50
N GLY A 122 -17.22 8.05 -8.09
CA GLY A 122 -18.67 8.26 -8.06
C GLY A 122 -19.42 7.64 -6.89
N ALA A 123 -18.88 6.61 -6.22
CA ALA A 123 -19.45 6.04 -4.99
C ALA A 123 -18.40 5.37 -4.11
N SER A 124 -18.52 5.58 -2.81
CA SER A 124 -17.71 4.89 -1.82
C SER A 124 -18.23 3.47 -1.58
N TYR A 125 -17.37 2.45 -1.59
CA TYR A 125 -17.75 1.05 -1.38
C TYR A 125 -17.73 0.61 0.09
N LEU A 126 -17.07 1.37 0.98
CA LEU A 126 -17.09 1.13 2.42
C LEU A 126 -18.15 2.03 3.07
N ASN A 127 -18.92 1.48 3.99
CA ASN A 127 -19.86 2.23 4.82
C ASN A 127 -19.19 2.68 6.14
N ARG A 128 -19.89 3.50 6.92
CA ARG A 128 -19.37 4.01 8.19
C ARG A 128 -19.13 2.90 9.23
N GLU A 129 -20.03 1.91 9.27
CA GLU A 129 -19.96 0.76 10.17
C GLU A 129 -18.67 -0.06 9.98
N PHE A 130 -18.17 -0.17 8.75
CA PHE A 130 -16.90 -0.84 8.46
C PHE A 130 -15.76 -0.28 9.31
N PHE A 131 -15.68 1.03 9.51
CA PHE A 131 -14.59 1.65 10.26
C PHE A 131 -14.70 1.40 11.76
N SER A 132 -15.93 1.38 12.34
CA SER A 132 -16.12 0.95 13.73
C SER A 132 -15.70 -0.50 13.94
N LEU A 133 -16.14 -1.41 13.04
CA LEU A 133 -15.75 -2.83 13.09
C LEU A 133 -14.24 -3.03 12.91
N LEU A 134 -13.61 -2.22 12.07
CA LEU A 134 -12.15 -2.25 11.90
C LEU A 134 -11.44 -1.88 13.19
N GLY A 135 -11.88 -0.81 13.87
CA GLY A 135 -11.35 -0.40 15.17
C GLY A 135 -11.58 -1.45 16.24
N GLU A 136 -12.78 -2.02 16.32
CA GLU A 136 -13.13 -3.07 17.28
C GLU A 136 -12.29 -4.35 17.11
N ARG A 137 -12.16 -4.82 15.87
CA ARG A 137 -11.59 -6.16 15.59
C ARG A 137 -10.10 -6.15 15.29
N MET A 138 -9.55 -5.03 14.83
CA MET A 138 -8.17 -4.90 14.39
C MET A 138 -7.49 -3.64 14.94
N GLY A 139 -8.02 -3.02 16.00
CA GLY A 139 -7.58 -1.72 16.50
C GLY A 139 -6.06 -1.60 16.66
N GLU A 140 -5.41 -2.62 17.23
CA GLU A 140 -3.96 -2.66 17.43
C GLU A 140 -3.16 -2.69 16.11
N SER A 141 -3.78 -3.13 15.02
CA SER A 141 -3.18 -3.15 13.69
C SER A 141 -3.55 -1.91 12.86
N VAL A 142 -4.42 -1.05 13.37
CA VAL A 142 -4.81 0.18 12.67
C VAL A 142 -3.86 1.31 13.06
N VAL A 143 -3.40 2.05 12.07
CA VAL A 143 -2.64 3.29 12.25
C VAL A 143 -3.35 4.40 11.46
N LEU A 144 -4.06 5.25 12.18
CA LEU A 144 -4.77 6.39 11.62
C LEU A 144 -3.92 7.66 11.82
N ILE A 145 -3.34 8.16 10.75
CA ILE A 145 -2.69 9.47 10.76
C ILE A 145 -3.78 10.51 10.58
N ILE A 146 -3.96 11.38 11.57
CA ILE A 146 -4.95 12.45 11.57
C ILE A 146 -4.24 13.80 11.58
N ALA A 147 -4.76 14.76 10.81
CA ALA A 147 -4.36 16.15 10.85
C ALA A 147 -5.52 16.99 11.37
N GLU A 148 -5.25 17.84 12.36
CA GLU A 148 -6.22 18.65 13.07
C GLU A 148 -5.86 20.14 12.98
N ASP A 149 -6.86 20.99 12.76
CA ASP A 149 -6.79 22.43 12.87
C ASP A 149 -7.50 22.85 14.17
N GLY A 150 -6.70 23.14 15.20
CA GLY A 150 -7.19 23.15 16.57
C GLY A 150 -7.69 21.78 16.95
N ASP A 151 -8.96 21.68 17.41
CA ASP A 151 -9.60 20.41 17.79
C ASP A 151 -10.41 19.79 16.63
N ARG A 152 -10.35 20.37 15.42
CA ARG A 152 -11.12 19.88 14.28
C ARG A 152 -10.27 19.03 13.35
N PRO A 153 -10.57 17.73 13.17
CA PRO A 153 -9.95 16.92 12.14
C PRO A 153 -10.25 17.47 10.74
N VAL A 154 -9.20 17.66 9.92
CA VAL A 154 -9.29 18.20 8.55
C VAL A 154 -8.83 17.23 7.48
N ALA A 155 -8.02 16.25 7.85
CA ALA A 155 -7.53 15.23 6.93
C ALA A 155 -7.11 13.97 7.68
N GLY A 156 -7.05 12.82 6.97
CA GLY A 156 -6.58 11.58 7.56
C GLY A 156 -6.06 10.59 6.53
N ALA A 157 -5.11 9.73 6.98
CA ALA A 157 -4.58 8.60 6.21
C ALA A 157 -4.70 7.33 7.04
N LEU A 158 -5.45 6.37 6.54
CA LEU A 158 -5.62 5.05 7.15
C LEU A 158 -4.52 4.12 6.66
N ASN A 159 -3.85 3.49 7.60
CA ASN A 159 -2.85 2.46 7.35
C ASN A 159 -3.16 1.22 8.20
N LEU A 160 -2.63 0.08 7.81
CA LEU A 160 -2.66 -1.16 8.59
C LEU A 160 -1.22 -1.59 8.88
N ALA A 161 -0.90 -1.85 10.14
CA ALA A 161 0.39 -2.36 10.55
C ALA A 161 0.38 -3.89 10.54
N GLY A 162 1.26 -4.49 9.74
CA GLY A 162 1.60 -5.90 9.79
C GLY A 162 2.79 -6.14 10.73
N ARG A 163 3.39 -7.33 10.65
CA ARG A 163 4.54 -7.70 11.47
C ARG A 163 5.78 -6.84 11.19
N ASP A 164 6.01 -6.51 9.93
CA ASP A 164 7.19 -5.84 9.42
C ASP A 164 6.87 -4.73 8.39
N THR A 165 5.61 -4.52 8.08
CA THR A 165 5.17 -3.67 6.99
C THR A 165 3.99 -2.80 7.41
N LEU A 166 4.05 -1.49 7.09
CA LEU A 166 2.92 -0.58 7.18
C LEU A 166 2.24 -0.46 5.80
N PHE A 167 0.97 -0.81 5.73
CA PHE A 167 0.17 -0.81 4.49
C PHE A 167 -0.70 0.43 4.40
N GLY A 168 -0.33 1.40 3.56
CA GLY A 168 -1.17 2.55 3.25
C GLY A 168 -2.44 2.16 2.49
N ARG A 169 -3.61 2.60 2.98
CA ARG A 169 -4.92 2.21 2.41
C ARG A 169 -5.68 3.37 1.83
N ASN A 170 -6.23 4.22 2.65
CA ASN A 170 -7.12 5.28 2.23
C ASN A 170 -6.63 6.64 2.75
N TRP A 171 -6.84 7.65 1.96
CA TRP A 171 -6.60 9.05 2.28
C TRP A 171 -7.83 9.88 1.98
N GLY A 172 -8.05 10.90 2.78
CA GLY A 172 -9.02 11.93 2.47
C GLY A 172 -8.79 13.21 3.25
N SER A 173 -9.39 14.30 2.77
CA SER A 173 -9.24 15.64 3.34
C SER A 173 -10.48 16.47 3.01
N GLU A 174 -10.91 17.31 3.95
CA GLU A 174 -11.99 18.31 3.74
C GLU A 174 -11.48 19.59 3.07
N ALA A 175 -10.19 19.92 3.25
CA ALA A 175 -9.58 21.13 2.74
C ALA A 175 -8.29 20.85 1.98
N ASP A 176 -7.91 21.74 1.09
CA ASP A 176 -6.68 21.65 0.30
C ASP A 176 -5.54 22.39 1.00
N TYR A 177 -4.79 21.67 1.83
CA TYR A 177 -3.55 22.15 2.43
C TYR A 177 -2.37 21.68 1.58
N LYS A 178 -1.58 22.63 1.09
CA LYS A 178 -0.44 22.32 0.23
C LYS A 178 0.52 21.31 0.88
N PHE A 179 0.79 20.22 0.19
CA PHE A 179 1.66 19.10 0.61
C PHE A 179 1.15 18.24 1.77
N LEU A 180 0.00 18.51 2.38
CA LEU A 180 -0.54 17.72 3.48
C LEU A 180 -0.73 16.24 3.10
N HIS A 181 -1.17 15.96 1.86
CA HIS A 181 -1.25 14.59 1.35
C HIS A 181 0.11 13.86 1.42
N PHE A 182 1.20 14.54 1.08
CA PHE A 182 2.53 13.94 1.13
C PHE A 182 3.01 13.75 2.57
N GLU A 183 2.74 14.71 3.43
CA GLU A 183 3.06 14.61 4.85
C GLU A 183 2.35 13.41 5.48
N ALA A 184 1.02 13.34 5.38
CA ALA A 184 0.24 12.33 6.07
C ALA A 184 0.42 10.92 5.46
N CYS A 185 0.47 10.80 4.11
CA CYS A 185 0.50 9.49 3.47
C CYS A 185 1.91 8.90 3.31
N TYR A 186 2.96 9.73 3.32
CA TYR A 186 4.32 9.25 3.06
C TYR A 186 5.28 9.56 4.19
N TYR A 187 5.37 10.81 4.65
CA TYR A 187 6.40 11.19 5.63
C TYR A 187 6.04 10.69 7.02
N GLN A 188 4.81 10.85 7.45
CA GLN A 188 4.33 10.31 8.73
C GLN A 188 4.34 8.77 8.75
N ALA A 189 4.07 8.14 7.61
CA ALA A 189 4.18 6.68 7.48
C ALA A 189 5.63 6.20 7.60
N ILE A 190 6.60 6.94 7.05
CA ILE A 190 8.03 6.67 7.23
C ILE A 190 8.45 6.91 8.69
N ASP A 191 8.05 8.04 9.30
CA ASP A 191 8.32 8.33 10.72
C ASP A 191 7.80 7.20 11.60
N TYR A 192 6.56 6.76 11.38
CA TYR A 192 5.95 5.64 12.11
C TYR A 192 6.74 4.34 11.92
N ALA A 193 7.11 4.02 10.68
CA ALA A 193 7.86 2.79 10.38
C ALA A 193 9.25 2.78 11.03
N ILE A 194 9.95 3.91 11.06
CA ILE A 194 11.24 4.05 11.75
C ILE A 194 11.04 3.84 13.25
N ALA A 195 10.08 4.56 13.87
CA ALA A 195 9.84 4.49 15.32
C ALA A 195 9.46 3.08 15.79
N HIS A 196 8.75 2.32 14.96
CA HIS A 196 8.29 0.95 15.26
C HIS A 196 9.18 -0.14 14.65
N ARG A 197 10.33 0.23 14.06
CA ARG A 197 11.28 -0.68 13.42
C ARG A 197 10.67 -1.58 12.35
N LEU A 198 9.68 -1.06 11.64
CA LEU A 198 9.12 -1.75 10.48
C LEU A 198 10.10 -1.70 9.30
N GLU A 199 10.17 -2.77 8.55
CA GLU A 199 11.07 -2.91 7.40
C GLU A 199 10.50 -2.18 6.16
N TRP A 200 9.18 -2.16 6.00
CA TRP A 200 8.54 -1.68 4.79
C TRP A 200 7.39 -0.71 5.04
N VAL A 201 7.19 0.23 4.10
CA VAL A 201 5.94 0.98 3.95
C VAL A 201 5.44 0.77 2.52
N GLU A 202 4.24 0.22 2.36
CA GLU A 202 3.57 0.07 1.08
C GLU A 202 2.64 1.24 0.79
N ALA A 203 2.81 1.87 -0.37
CA ALA A 203 2.00 3.03 -0.76
C ALA A 203 1.12 2.78 -1.99
N GLY A 204 0.97 1.53 -2.42
CA GLY A 204 0.15 1.13 -3.57
C GLY A 204 0.79 1.41 -4.94
N ALA A 205 0.04 1.13 -6.01
CA ALA A 205 0.55 1.05 -7.38
C ALA A 205 0.65 2.40 -8.12
N GLN A 206 -0.15 3.39 -7.72
CA GLN A 206 -0.28 4.63 -8.51
C GLN A 206 0.61 5.76 -8.00
N GLY A 207 1.08 6.60 -8.90
CA GLY A 207 1.69 7.89 -8.63
C GLY A 207 3.23 7.92 -8.67
N PRO A 208 3.81 8.42 -9.78
CA PRO A 208 5.28 8.52 -9.96
C PRO A 208 5.93 9.49 -8.96
N HIS A 209 5.14 10.38 -8.32
CA HIS A 209 5.61 11.29 -7.27
C HIS A 209 6.14 10.57 -6.02
N LYS A 210 5.77 9.31 -5.80
CA LYS A 210 6.26 8.45 -4.71
C LYS A 210 7.75 8.18 -4.81
N VAL A 211 8.26 7.97 -6.03
CA VAL A 211 9.69 7.71 -6.28
C VAL A 211 10.55 8.84 -5.72
N GLN A 212 10.13 10.09 -5.92
CA GLN A 212 10.87 11.25 -5.43
C GLN A 212 10.95 11.34 -3.91
N ARG A 213 10.13 10.56 -3.19
CA ARG A 213 10.03 10.47 -1.73
C ARG A 213 10.61 9.17 -1.16
N GLY A 214 11.40 8.45 -1.97
CA GLY A 214 12.10 7.24 -1.55
C GLY A 214 11.31 5.94 -1.68
N TYR A 215 10.08 5.98 -2.21
CA TYR A 215 9.30 4.77 -2.48
C TYR A 215 9.69 4.23 -3.86
N LEU A 216 10.38 3.12 -3.89
CA LEU A 216 10.83 2.48 -5.13
C LEU A 216 9.84 1.41 -5.60
N PRO A 217 9.78 1.14 -6.93
CA PRO A 217 8.90 0.11 -7.44
C PRO A 217 9.38 -1.28 -7.01
N ARG A 218 8.43 -2.11 -6.58
CA ARG A 218 8.61 -3.53 -6.29
C ARG A 218 7.61 -4.36 -7.07
N LEU A 219 8.03 -5.55 -7.50
CA LEU A 219 7.13 -6.50 -8.14
C LEU A 219 6.09 -7.00 -7.14
N THR A 220 4.86 -7.07 -7.61
CA THR A 220 3.77 -7.78 -6.96
C THR A 220 3.32 -8.93 -7.83
N TYR A 221 2.76 -9.94 -7.22
CA TYR A 221 2.40 -11.19 -7.88
C TYR A 221 0.92 -11.46 -7.77
N SER A 222 0.34 -12.02 -8.84
CA SER A 222 -1.00 -12.56 -8.81
C SER A 222 -1.10 -13.78 -9.73
N ALA A 223 -2.02 -14.68 -9.43
CA ALA A 223 -2.23 -15.88 -10.20
C ALA A 223 -3.71 -16.08 -10.50
N HIS A 224 -4.05 -16.48 -11.72
CA HIS A 224 -5.40 -16.46 -12.24
C HIS A 224 -5.75 -17.79 -12.91
N TRP A 225 -6.82 -18.44 -12.46
CA TRP A 225 -7.44 -19.51 -13.18
C TRP A 225 -8.68 -19.00 -13.88
N ILE A 226 -8.86 -19.34 -15.15
CA ILE A 226 -9.98 -18.91 -16.00
C ILE A 226 -10.61 -20.15 -16.59
N ALA A 227 -11.94 -20.26 -16.49
CA ALA A 227 -12.69 -21.44 -16.91
C ALA A 227 -12.79 -21.53 -18.44
N ASP A 228 -13.09 -20.40 -19.10
CA ASP A 228 -13.22 -20.36 -20.56
C ASP A 228 -11.84 -20.41 -21.24
N PRO A 229 -11.60 -21.38 -22.15
CA PRO A 229 -10.31 -21.52 -22.81
C PRO A 229 -9.94 -20.36 -23.74
N GLY A 230 -10.93 -19.75 -24.39
CA GLY A 230 -10.74 -18.60 -25.30
C GLY A 230 -10.30 -17.38 -24.54
N LEU A 231 -11.00 -17.04 -23.45
CA LEU A 231 -10.65 -15.96 -22.56
C LEU A 231 -9.28 -16.21 -21.90
N LYS A 232 -9.01 -17.45 -21.43
CA LYS A 232 -7.72 -17.83 -20.88
C LYS A 232 -6.59 -17.51 -21.85
N SER A 233 -6.70 -17.91 -23.11
CA SER A 233 -5.66 -17.69 -24.13
C SER A 233 -5.48 -16.18 -24.44
N ALA A 234 -6.57 -15.40 -24.43
CA ALA A 234 -6.49 -13.95 -24.62
C ALA A 234 -5.78 -13.27 -23.46
N VAL A 235 -6.12 -13.63 -22.21
CA VAL A 235 -5.46 -13.11 -21.00
C VAL A 235 -4.00 -13.51 -20.92
N GLU A 236 -3.65 -14.74 -21.35
CA GLU A 236 -2.25 -15.20 -21.37
C GLU A 236 -1.38 -14.34 -22.29
N ARG A 237 -1.88 -14.03 -23.50
CA ARG A 237 -1.18 -13.11 -24.42
C ARG A 237 -1.04 -11.70 -23.85
N PHE A 238 -2.10 -11.19 -23.21
CA PHE A 238 -2.07 -9.89 -22.56
C PHE A 238 -1.02 -9.83 -21.44
N ILE A 239 -1.01 -10.81 -20.53
CA ILE A 239 -0.04 -10.90 -19.44
C ILE A 239 1.41 -10.94 -19.94
N ALA A 240 1.66 -11.66 -21.05
CA ALA A 240 3.00 -11.72 -21.64
C ALA A 240 3.48 -10.37 -22.17
N SER A 241 2.57 -9.56 -22.72
CA SER A 241 2.88 -8.19 -23.16
C SER A 241 3.05 -7.25 -21.98
N GLU A 242 2.13 -7.29 -21.01
CA GLU A 242 2.15 -6.45 -19.81
C GLU A 242 3.42 -6.66 -18.99
N ARG A 243 3.90 -7.90 -18.85
CA ARG A 243 5.13 -8.22 -18.12
C ARG A 243 6.35 -7.49 -18.70
N ARG A 244 6.50 -7.49 -20.04
CA ARG A 244 7.59 -6.77 -20.69
C ARG A 244 7.54 -5.27 -20.44
N GLU A 245 6.34 -4.71 -20.47
CA GLU A 245 6.14 -3.29 -20.18
C GLU A 245 6.48 -2.95 -18.71
N ILE A 246 6.03 -3.76 -17.74
CA ILE A 246 6.35 -3.58 -16.33
C ILE A 246 7.87 -3.66 -16.10
N ASP A 247 8.54 -4.65 -16.68
CA ASP A 247 9.99 -4.81 -16.55
C ASP A 247 10.74 -3.59 -17.10
N TYR A 248 10.29 -3.05 -18.25
CA TYR A 248 10.85 -1.84 -18.83
C TYR A 248 10.60 -0.62 -17.93
N GLN A 249 9.37 -0.41 -17.49
CA GLN A 249 9.00 0.72 -16.64
C GLN A 249 9.78 0.70 -15.33
N MET A 250 9.90 -0.46 -14.68
CA MET A 250 10.66 -0.60 -13.44
C MET A 250 12.13 -0.20 -13.62
N LYS A 251 12.78 -0.64 -14.70
CA LYS A 251 14.17 -0.24 -15.03
C LYS A 251 14.29 1.28 -15.19
N MET A 252 13.36 1.89 -15.92
CA MET A 252 13.35 3.34 -16.15
C MET A 252 13.12 4.15 -14.87
N ILE A 253 12.28 3.64 -13.97
CA ILE A 253 12.01 4.28 -12.68
C ILE A 253 13.22 4.15 -11.74
N LEU A 254 13.80 2.95 -11.63
CA LEU A 254 14.98 2.70 -10.79
C LEU A 254 16.19 3.53 -11.23
N ALA A 255 16.38 3.75 -12.55
CA ALA A 255 17.40 4.63 -13.07
C ALA A 255 17.26 6.09 -12.59
N ARG A 256 16.06 6.49 -12.16
CA ARG A 256 15.74 7.82 -11.59
C ARG A 256 15.60 7.80 -10.08
N SER A 257 16.16 6.79 -9.41
CA SER A 257 16.13 6.65 -7.95
C SER A 257 16.59 7.96 -7.27
N PRO A 258 15.92 8.36 -6.18
CA PRO A 258 16.31 9.56 -5.43
C PRO A 258 17.51 9.33 -4.52
N PHE A 259 17.90 8.08 -4.30
CA PHE A 259 19.03 7.70 -3.46
C PHE A 259 20.38 8.07 -4.10
N ARG A 260 21.41 8.16 -3.28
CA ARG A 260 22.79 8.36 -3.76
C ARG A 260 23.28 7.14 -4.53
N ARG A 261 24.07 7.34 -5.57
CA ARG A 261 24.56 6.25 -6.44
C ARG A 261 25.59 5.34 -5.77
N ASP A 262 26.24 5.81 -4.73
CA ASP A 262 27.32 5.08 -4.04
C ASP A 262 26.79 4.02 -3.04
N GLN A 263 25.47 3.81 -2.96
CA GLN A 263 24.80 2.89 -2.04
C GLN A 263 23.79 1.94 -2.73
N CYS A 264 23.92 1.77 -4.05
CA CYS A 264 23.10 0.81 -4.83
C CYS A 264 23.89 -0.45 -5.14
#